data_42360c51a5d6c0c049654f38f963030a
#
_entry.id   42360c51a5d6c0c049654f38f963030a
#
_cell.length_a   1.000
_cell.length_b   1.000
_cell.length_c   1.000
_cell.angle_alpha   90.00
_cell.angle_beta   90.00
_cell.angle_gamma   90.00
#
_symmetry.space_group_name_H-M   'P 1'
#
loop_
_entity.id
_entity.type
_entity.pdbx_description
1 polymer ?
#
loop_
_entity_poly.entity_id
_entity_poly.type
_entity_poly.pdbx_seq_one_letter_code
_entity_poly.pdbx_strand_id
1 'polypeptide(L)'
;SKVHSGAVSPDVDNMLKITSDGRKLGLDQRIINPMLPDEETTKVNQCVANILQYWRDGEEEKLTQLVFCDISTPKTTPSQRAAKASPGTLDSPEIHALESAISLEESTETPFTVYEDVRQKLIDAGMPPEQIAFIHDANTEVKKRELFAKVRSGQVRVLMGSTAKMGAGTNVQDRLVALHDLDCPWRPRDLTQRKGRIERQGNQNKLVHVCRYVTEGTFDAYLWQTVENKQKFISQIMTSKSPVRSCEDVDATALSFAEIKALCAGDPRIKERMDLDIE
;
A
#
# COMPACT_ATOMS: atom_id res chain seq x y z
N SER A 1 -26.05 -11.93 -13.56
CA SER A 1 -25.58 -10.66 -13.02
C SER A 1 -25.61 -9.60 -14.13
N LYS A 2 -26.05 -8.37 -13.82
CA LYS A 2 -26.20 -7.27 -14.82
C LYS A 2 -24.89 -6.95 -15.57
N VAL A 3 -23.73 -7.23 -14.96
CA VAL A 3 -22.40 -7.07 -15.58
C VAL A 3 -22.17 -8.11 -16.68
N HIS A 4 -22.62 -9.36 -16.47
CA HIS A 4 -22.52 -10.41 -17.50
C HIS A 4 -23.52 -10.25 -18.63
N SER A 5 -24.64 -9.55 -18.40
CA SER A 5 -25.66 -9.27 -19.42
C SER A 5 -25.37 -8.00 -20.24
N GLY A 6 -24.28 -7.28 -19.98
CA GLY A 6 -23.97 -6.01 -20.66
C GLY A 6 -24.94 -4.87 -20.35
N ALA A 7 -25.76 -5.01 -19.31
CA ALA A 7 -26.80 -4.03 -18.96
C ALA A 7 -26.27 -2.82 -18.16
N VAL A 8 -24.99 -2.85 -17.76
CA VAL A 8 -24.31 -1.74 -17.06
C VAL A 8 -23.03 -1.42 -17.83
N SER A 9 -22.79 -0.13 -18.08
CA SER A 9 -21.55 0.31 -18.72
C SER A 9 -20.34 -0.19 -17.92
N PRO A 10 -19.29 -0.71 -18.55
CA PRO A 10 -18.04 -1.12 -17.87
C PRO A 10 -17.44 -0.02 -16.99
N ASP A 11 -17.71 1.24 -17.27
CA ASP A 11 -17.22 2.40 -16.53
C ASP A 11 -17.95 2.62 -15.19
N VAL A 12 -19.13 2.00 -15.01
CA VAL A 12 -19.97 2.23 -13.83
C VAL A 12 -19.83 1.16 -12.77
N ASP A 13 -19.68 -0.12 -13.15
CA ASP A 13 -19.59 -1.23 -12.20
C ASP A 13 -18.77 -2.38 -12.83
N ASN A 14 -17.45 -2.33 -12.70
CA ASN A 14 -16.57 -3.41 -13.10
C ASN A 14 -15.75 -3.92 -11.90
N MET A 15 -15.19 -5.13 -11.99
CA MET A 15 -14.40 -5.76 -10.94
C MET A 15 -13.22 -4.89 -10.51
N LEU A 16 -12.58 -4.18 -11.44
CA LEU A 16 -11.44 -3.31 -11.20
C LEU A 16 -11.79 -2.14 -10.31
N LYS A 17 -12.90 -1.47 -10.63
CA LYS A 17 -13.39 -0.33 -9.85
C LYS A 17 -13.77 -0.77 -8.45
N ILE A 18 -14.50 -1.88 -8.31
CA ILE A 18 -14.91 -2.40 -7.01
C ILE A 18 -13.70 -2.76 -6.15
N THR A 19 -12.71 -3.45 -6.70
CA THR A 19 -11.49 -3.80 -5.95
C THR A 19 -10.65 -2.57 -5.62
N SER A 20 -10.58 -1.59 -6.51
CA SER A 20 -9.92 -0.31 -6.26
C SER A 20 -10.61 0.45 -5.12
N ASP A 21 -11.92 0.60 -5.20
CA ASP A 21 -12.72 1.30 -4.18
C ASP A 21 -12.68 0.53 -2.84
N GLY A 22 -12.74 -0.80 -2.87
CA GLY A 22 -12.58 -1.64 -1.68
C GLY A 22 -11.22 -1.46 -1.00
N ARG A 23 -10.15 -1.32 -1.76
CA ARG A 23 -8.81 -1.00 -1.23
C ARG A 23 -8.75 0.40 -0.63
N LYS A 24 -9.34 1.40 -1.30
CA LYS A 24 -9.41 2.78 -0.79
C LYS A 24 -10.18 2.83 0.52
N LEU A 25 -11.36 2.20 0.57
CA LEU A 25 -12.17 2.09 1.79
C LEU A 25 -11.44 1.35 2.92
N GLY A 26 -10.74 0.27 2.59
CA GLY A 26 -9.93 -0.47 3.56
C GLY A 26 -8.71 0.31 4.05
N LEU A 27 -8.22 1.30 3.30
CA LEU A 27 -7.17 2.21 3.73
C LEU A 27 -7.74 3.34 4.59
N ASP A 28 -8.63 4.13 4.00
CA ASP A 28 -9.31 5.23 4.67
C ASP A 28 -10.57 5.63 3.87
N GLN A 29 -11.72 5.60 4.52
CA GLN A 29 -13.00 5.93 3.90
C GLN A 29 -13.06 7.37 3.35
N ARG A 30 -12.25 8.29 3.90
CA ARG A 30 -12.18 9.70 3.47
C ARG A 30 -11.57 9.86 2.07
N ILE A 31 -10.87 8.82 1.54
CA ILE A 31 -10.40 8.81 0.15
C ILE A 31 -11.60 8.79 -0.82
N ILE A 32 -12.68 8.09 -0.45
CA ILE A 32 -13.90 8.02 -1.26
C ILE A 32 -14.81 9.20 -0.98
N ASN A 33 -14.98 9.55 0.29
CA ASN A 33 -15.81 10.68 0.71
C ASN A 33 -15.12 11.49 1.81
N PRO A 34 -14.48 12.62 1.45
CA PRO A 34 -13.76 13.48 2.40
C PRO A 34 -14.61 14.06 3.54
N MET A 35 -15.94 14.01 3.43
CA MET A 35 -16.85 14.49 4.46
C MET A 35 -17.06 13.50 5.61
N LEU A 36 -16.56 12.28 5.48
CA LEU A 36 -16.65 11.29 6.55
C LEU A 36 -15.71 11.64 7.71
N PRO A 37 -16.09 11.28 8.94
CA PRO A 37 -15.27 11.58 10.11
C PRO A 37 -13.97 10.80 10.10
N ASP A 38 -12.95 11.37 10.73
CA ASP A 38 -11.71 10.69 11.06
C ASP A 38 -11.90 9.88 12.34
N GLU A 39 -11.99 8.57 12.23
CA GLU A 39 -12.17 7.69 13.39
C GLU A 39 -10.83 7.30 13.99
N GLU A 40 -10.69 7.38 15.32
CA GLU A 40 -9.45 7.09 16.05
C GLU A 40 -8.90 5.68 15.80
N THR A 41 -9.79 4.72 15.54
CA THR A 41 -9.44 3.30 15.37
C THR A 41 -8.97 2.94 13.97
N THR A 42 -8.90 3.91 13.03
CA THR A 42 -8.45 3.63 11.67
C THR A 42 -6.99 3.16 11.64
N LYS A 43 -6.66 2.32 10.66
CA LYS A 43 -5.27 1.86 10.50
C LYS A 43 -4.30 3.01 10.21
N VAL A 44 -4.76 4.12 9.63
CA VAL A 44 -3.96 5.33 9.43
C VAL A 44 -3.60 5.95 10.78
N ASN A 45 -4.57 6.10 11.69
CA ASN A 45 -4.33 6.63 13.02
C ASN A 45 -3.45 5.70 13.87
N GLN A 46 -3.63 4.38 13.77
CA GLN A 46 -2.75 3.41 14.42
C GLN A 46 -1.30 3.49 13.87
N CYS A 47 -1.15 3.70 12.57
CA CYS A 47 0.15 3.92 11.95
C CYS A 47 0.82 5.19 12.49
N VAL A 48 0.09 6.30 12.56
CA VAL A 48 0.58 7.56 13.13
C VAL A 48 1.01 7.37 14.59
N ALA A 49 0.21 6.69 15.40
CA ALA A 49 0.54 6.41 16.81
C ALA A 49 1.84 5.61 16.94
N ASN A 50 2.02 4.55 16.14
CA ASN A 50 3.24 3.76 16.13
C ASN A 50 4.46 4.56 15.64
N ILE A 51 4.29 5.39 14.59
CA ILE A 51 5.37 6.26 14.11
C ILE A 51 5.82 7.20 15.22
N LEU A 52 4.89 7.82 15.94
CA LEU A 52 5.19 8.73 17.05
C LEU A 52 5.89 8.03 18.21
N GLN A 53 5.51 6.78 18.50
CA GLN A 53 6.18 5.98 19.52
C GLN A 53 7.64 5.74 19.12
N TYR A 54 7.92 5.16 17.94
CA TYR A 54 9.29 4.92 17.49
C TYR A 54 10.10 6.21 17.32
N TRP A 55 9.46 7.31 16.98
CA TRP A 55 10.11 8.62 16.89
C TRP A 55 10.59 9.12 18.24
N ARG A 56 9.75 9.01 19.29
CA ARG A 56 10.10 9.39 20.66
C ARG A 56 11.15 8.46 21.25
N ASP A 57 10.94 7.14 21.12
CA ASP A 57 11.83 6.14 21.69
C ASP A 57 13.23 6.18 21.05
N GLY A 58 13.31 6.58 19.78
CA GLY A 58 14.55 6.67 19.01
C GLY A 58 15.10 8.10 18.87
N GLU A 59 14.77 9.03 19.75
CA GLU A 59 15.18 10.44 19.64
C GLU A 59 16.69 10.61 19.78
N GLU A 60 17.30 9.94 20.73
CA GLU A 60 18.74 10.03 21.02
C GLU A 60 19.58 9.56 19.83
N GLU A 61 19.26 8.41 19.27
CA GLU A 61 19.96 7.82 18.12
C GLU A 61 19.48 8.36 16.76
N LYS A 62 18.47 9.22 16.75
CA LYS A 62 17.82 9.74 15.55
C LYS A 62 17.38 8.62 14.61
N LEU A 63 16.70 7.61 15.16
CA LEU A 63 16.21 6.46 14.43
C LEU A 63 15.20 6.86 13.37
N THR A 64 15.21 6.17 12.26
CA THR A 64 14.40 6.49 11.07
C THR A 64 13.38 5.42 10.75
N GLN A 65 12.35 5.77 10.02
CA GLN A 65 11.23 4.90 9.68
C GLN A 65 10.85 5.04 8.21
N LEU A 66 10.40 3.94 7.58
CA LEU A 66 9.81 3.93 6.25
C LEU A 66 8.31 3.66 6.34
N VAL A 67 7.52 4.40 5.57
CA VAL A 67 6.08 4.17 5.42
C VAL A 67 5.78 3.88 3.96
N PHE A 68 5.28 2.69 3.68
CA PHE A 68 4.85 2.29 2.34
C PHE A 68 3.34 2.45 2.20
N CYS A 69 2.93 3.21 1.19
CA CYS A 69 1.55 3.38 0.79
C CYS A 69 1.49 3.57 -0.72
N ASP A 70 0.86 2.63 -1.44
CA ASP A 70 0.72 2.66 -2.89
C ASP A 70 -0.57 3.36 -3.32
N ILE A 71 -1.54 3.47 -2.39
CA ILE A 71 -2.83 4.12 -2.61
C ILE A 71 -2.73 5.58 -2.16
N SER A 72 -3.49 6.48 -2.82
CA SER A 72 -3.56 7.91 -2.46
C SER A 72 -2.21 8.64 -2.53
N THR A 73 -1.35 8.25 -3.49
CA THR A 73 -0.04 8.91 -3.69
C THR A 73 -0.22 10.38 -4.09
N PRO A 74 0.70 11.28 -3.65
CA PRO A 74 0.66 12.67 -4.06
C PRO A 74 0.69 12.82 -5.58
N LYS A 75 -0.20 13.65 -6.14
CA LYS A 75 -0.28 13.88 -7.59
C LYS A 75 1.01 14.54 -8.10
N THR A 76 1.59 13.97 -9.14
CA THR A 76 2.67 14.62 -9.89
C THR A 76 2.05 15.67 -10.81
N THR A 77 2.58 16.90 -10.80
CA THR A 77 2.11 17.96 -11.70
C THR A 77 2.20 17.56 -13.16
N PRO A 78 1.30 18.05 -14.05
CA PRO A 78 1.22 17.64 -15.46
C PRO A 78 2.53 17.76 -16.24
N SER A 79 3.40 18.70 -15.87
CA SER A 79 4.72 18.89 -16.47
C SER A 79 5.69 17.71 -16.27
N GLN A 80 5.40 16.80 -15.32
CA GLN A 80 6.26 15.66 -14.99
C GLN A 80 5.80 14.36 -15.65
N ARG A 81 4.58 14.32 -16.21
CA ARG A 81 4.04 13.15 -16.96
C ARG A 81 4.74 12.96 -18.30
N ALA A 82 5.14 14.04 -18.97
CA ALA A 82 5.75 13.99 -20.30
C ALA A 82 7.17 13.37 -20.33
N ALA A 83 7.87 13.28 -19.19
CA ALA A 83 9.26 12.84 -19.12
C ALA A 83 9.46 11.35 -18.82
N LYS A 84 8.40 10.55 -18.68
CA LYS A 84 8.47 9.14 -18.21
C LYS A 84 8.00 8.08 -19.21
N ALA A 85 8.16 8.31 -20.52
CA ALA A 85 8.08 7.23 -21.49
C ALA A 85 9.50 6.68 -21.73
N SER A 86 9.92 5.67 -20.98
CA SER A 86 11.06 4.83 -21.31
C SER A 86 10.74 3.36 -21.06
N PRO A 87 11.04 2.48 -22.03
CA PRO A 87 10.62 1.08 -22.03
C PRO A 87 11.64 0.21 -21.29
N GLY A 88 11.14 -0.75 -20.54
CA GLY A 88 11.96 -1.88 -20.13
C GLY A 88 11.68 -2.44 -18.75
N THR A 89 10.77 -3.36 -18.68
CA THR A 89 10.93 -4.66 -17.98
C THR A 89 9.73 -5.55 -18.29
N LEU A 90 10.01 -6.78 -18.70
CA LEU A 90 9.03 -7.84 -18.98
C LEU A 90 8.31 -8.23 -17.68
N ASP A 91 7.09 -7.78 -17.54
CA ASP A 91 6.10 -8.34 -16.63
C ASP A 91 4.73 -8.22 -17.30
N SER A 92 3.85 -9.19 -17.03
CA SER A 92 2.59 -9.41 -17.76
C SER A 92 1.85 -8.11 -18.08
N PRO A 93 1.49 -7.86 -19.34
CA PRO A 93 0.87 -6.60 -19.79
C PRO A 93 -0.45 -6.28 -19.05
N GLU A 94 -1.14 -7.31 -18.56
CA GLU A 94 -2.45 -7.18 -17.91
C GLU A 94 -2.37 -6.51 -16.52
N ILE A 95 -1.35 -6.79 -15.73
CA ILE A 95 -1.21 -6.21 -14.39
C ILE A 95 -0.71 -4.76 -14.48
N HIS A 96 0.18 -4.46 -15.44
CA HIS A 96 0.59 -3.07 -15.71
C HIS A 96 -0.53 -2.22 -16.31
N ALA A 97 -1.40 -2.81 -17.14
CA ALA A 97 -2.60 -2.15 -17.62
C ALA A 97 -3.57 -1.88 -16.46
N LEU A 98 -3.67 -2.81 -15.51
CA LEU A 98 -4.48 -2.69 -14.30
C LEU A 98 -3.97 -1.56 -13.38
N GLU A 99 -2.68 -1.55 -13.07
CA GLU A 99 -2.04 -0.52 -12.25
C GLU A 99 -2.08 0.86 -12.95
N SER A 100 -1.94 0.90 -14.27
CA SER A 100 -2.07 2.12 -15.07
C SER A 100 -3.50 2.61 -15.17
N ALA A 101 -4.49 1.72 -15.32
CA ALA A 101 -5.90 2.09 -15.32
C ALA A 101 -6.35 2.61 -13.96
N ILE A 102 -5.93 1.96 -12.85
CA ILE A 102 -6.18 2.44 -11.49
C ILE A 102 -5.57 3.83 -11.28
N SER A 103 -4.36 4.08 -11.82
CA SER A 103 -3.70 5.38 -11.73
C SER A 103 -4.32 6.45 -12.62
N LEU A 104 -5.02 6.07 -13.70
CA LEU A 104 -5.68 7.00 -14.64
C LEU A 104 -7.06 7.46 -14.15
N GLU A 105 -7.79 6.60 -13.41
CA GLU A 105 -9.08 6.97 -12.82
C GLU A 105 -8.97 7.91 -11.60
N GLU A 106 -7.80 8.03 -10.98
CA GLU A 106 -7.53 8.99 -9.88
C GLU A 106 -7.47 10.47 -10.33
N SER A 107 -7.87 10.80 -11.55
CA SER A 107 -7.82 12.17 -12.08
C SER A 107 -8.94 13.12 -11.60
N THR A 108 -9.89 12.66 -10.80
CA THR A 108 -10.83 13.54 -10.11
C THR A 108 -10.19 14.09 -8.84
N GLU A 109 -10.13 15.39 -8.72
CA GLU A 109 -9.59 16.15 -7.60
C GLU A 109 -10.24 15.77 -6.28
N THR A 110 -9.74 14.75 -5.60
CA THR A 110 -10.07 14.55 -4.19
C THR A 110 -9.15 15.46 -3.37
N PRO A 111 -9.68 16.40 -2.58
CA PRO A 111 -8.85 17.29 -1.76
C PRO A 111 -8.11 16.57 -0.64
N PHE A 112 -8.45 15.31 -0.37
CA PHE A 112 -7.89 14.49 0.70
C PHE A 112 -6.85 13.51 0.15
N THR A 113 -5.66 13.47 0.77
CA THR A 113 -4.66 12.43 0.55
C THR A 113 -4.17 11.88 1.88
N VAL A 114 -3.97 10.56 1.95
CA VAL A 114 -3.46 9.90 3.17
C VAL A 114 -2.04 10.39 3.50
N TYR A 115 -1.24 10.74 2.50
CA TYR A 115 0.10 11.27 2.70
C TYR A 115 0.09 12.58 3.49
N GLU A 116 -0.74 13.53 3.08
CA GLU A 116 -0.84 14.82 3.76
C GLU A 116 -1.54 14.68 5.12
N ASP A 117 -2.53 13.78 5.26
CA ASP A 117 -3.20 13.51 6.53
C ASP A 117 -2.20 12.95 7.57
N VAL A 118 -1.41 11.95 7.19
CA VAL A 118 -0.35 11.39 8.05
C VAL A 118 0.66 12.48 8.43
N ARG A 119 1.12 13.27 7.46
CA ARG A 119 2.06 14.36 7.70
C ARG A 119 1.52 15.37 8.69
N GLN A 120 0.28 15.84 8.48
CA GLN A 120 -0.34 16.83 9.35
C GLN A 120 -0.49 16.30 10.78
N LYS A 121 -0.97 15.06 10.94
CA LYS A 121 -1.10 14.43 12.25
C LYS A 121 0.23 14.30 13.00
N LEU A 122 1.30 13.98 12.28
CA LEU A 122 2.64 13.91 12.87
C LEU A 122 3.12 15.29 13.33
N ILE A 123 2.88 16.33 12.52
CA ILE A 123 3.21 17.74 12.86
C ILE A 123 2.38 18.21 14.07
N ASP A 124 1.08 17.95 14.08
CA ASP A 124 0.19 18.33 15.18
C ASP A 124 0.58 17.64 16.50
N ALA A 125 1.19 16.45 16.42
CA ALA A 125 1.74 15.73 17.55
C ALA A 125 3.14 16.20 17.98
N GLY A 126 3.69 17.25 17.33
CA GLY A 126 4.95 17.89 17.67
C GLY A 126 6.18 17.43 16.89
N MET A 127 6.02 16.60 15.86
CA MET A 127 7.15 16.23 14.98
C MET A 127 7.50 17.41 14.07
N PRO A 128 8.80 17.85 14.01
CA PRO A 128 9.22 18.91 13.10
C PRO A 128 8.94 18.54 11.63
N PRO A 129 8.36 19.47 10.82
CA PRO A 129 8.03 19.20 9.41
C PRO A 129 9.21 18.75 8.57
N GLU A 130 10.42 19.21 8.86
CA GLU A 130 11.66 18.86 8.17
C GLU A 130 12.11 17.41 8.43
N GLN A 131 11.56 16.75 9.45
CA GLN A 131 11.83 15.35 9.75
C GLN A 131 10.93 14.40 8.95
N ILE A 132 9.95 14.93 8.21
CA ILE A 132 8.99 14.15 7.41
C ILE A 132 9.24 14.45 5.94
N ALA A 133 9.40 13.41 5.12
CA ALA A 133 9.60 13.60 3.69
C ALA A 133 8.84 12.57 2.86
N PHE A 134 8.43 12.99 1.66
CA PHE A 134 7.85 12.11 0.65
C PHE A 134 8.87 11.86 -0.45
N ILE A 135 9.06 10.59 -0.83
CA ILE A 135 9.92 10.25 -1.98
C ILE A 135 9.43 10.90 -3.28
N HIS A 136 8.14 11.25 -3.33
CA HIS A 136 7.49 11.86 -4.48
C HIS A 136 8.01 13.28 -4.76
N ASP A 137 8.53 13.97 -3.75
CA ASP A 137 9.10 15.32 -3.88
C ASP A 137 10.52 15.30 -4.49
N ALA A 138 11.18 14.15 -4.44
CA ALA A 138 12.51 13.94 -5.00
C ALA A 138 12.42 13.46 -6.47
N ASN A 139 12.16 14.38 -7.39
CA ASN A 139 11.87 14.07 -8.80
C ASN A 139 13.11 13.77 -9.65
N THR A 140 14.31 14.09 -9.16
CA THR A 140 15.59 13.85 -9.85
C THR A 140 16.47 12.91 -9.03
N GLU A 141 17.39 12.23 -9.70
CA GLU A 141 18.35 11.34 -9.00
C GLU A 141 19.24 12.11 -8.00
N VAL A 142 19.54 13.38 -8.28
CA VAL A 142 20.28 14.23 -7.34
C VAL A 142 19.48 14.47 -6.08
N LYS A 143 18.22 14.91 -6.21
CA LYS A 143 17.31 15.12 -5.06
C LYS A 143 17.06 13.84 -4.27
N LYS A 144 16.97 12.69 -4.94
CA LYS A 144 16.84 11.39 -4.25
C LYS A 144 18.08 11.07 -3.42
N ARG A 145 19.28 11.27 -3.97
CA ARG A 145 20.54 11.05 -3.22
C ARG A 145 20.65 11.97 -2.01
N GLU A 146 20.29 13.24 -2.15
CA GLU A 146 20.24 14.19 -1.04
C GLU A 146 19.22 13.76 0.02
N LEU A 147 18.01 13.38 -0.39
CA LEU A 147 16.97 12.90 0.51
C LEU A 147 17.44 11.65 1.27
N PHE A 148 18.03 10.67 0.57
CA PHE A 148 18.54 9.45 1.21
C PHE A 148 19.71 9.75 2.16
N ALA A 149 20.55 10.74 1.86
CA ALA A 149 21.59 11.18 2.79
C ALA A 149 20.98 11.78 4.07
N LYS A 150 19.91 12.58 3.96
CA LYS A 150 19.18 13.14 5.10
C LYS A 150 18.52 12.04 5.96
N VAL A 151 17.98 10.99 5.31
CA VAL A 151 17.42 9.84 6.06
C VAL A 151 18.54 9.09 6.79
N ARG A 152 19.65 8.78 6.12
CA ARG A 152 20.78 8.07 6.78
C ARG A 152 21.38 8.85 7.94
N SER A 153 21.42 10.18 7.86
CA SER A 153 21.92 11.04 8.94
C SER A 153 20.93 11.22 10.09
N GLY A 154 19.65 10.81 9.89
CA GLY A 154 18.59 11.04 10.87
C GLY A 154 18.01 12.47 10.87
N GLN A 155 18.32 13.28 9.86
CA GLN A 155 17.66 14.57 9.66
C GLN A 155 16.21 14.39 9.23
N VAL A 156 15.95 13.43 8.33
CA VAL A 156 14.59 12.95 8.01
C VAL A 156 14.36 11.68 8.79
N ARG A 157 13.38 11.70 9.68
CA ARG A 157 13.04 10.61 10.58
C ARG A 157 11.97 9.69 9.99
N VAL A 158 11.10 10.23 9.14
CA VAL A 158 10.01 9.50 8.46
C VAL A 158 10.08 9.75 6.97
N LEU A 159 10.31 8.69 6.20
CA LEU A 159 10.24 8.71 4.74
C LEU A 159 9.03 7.91 4.28
N MET A 160 8.11 8.58 3.60
CA MET A 160 6.89 7.96 3.07
C MET A 160 6.92 7.87 1.54
N GLY A 161 6.45 6.76 0.99
CA GLY A 161 6.40 6.59 -0.45
C GLY A 161 5.76 5.31 -0.93
N SER A 162 5.60 5.20 -2.25
CA SER A 162 5.09 3.99 -2.89
C SER A 162 6.17 2.94 -3.11
N THR A 163 5.75 1.68 -3.23
CA THR A 163 6.62 0.55 -3.56
C THR A 163 7.40 0.83 -4.86
N ALA A 164 6.73 1.38 -5.87
CA ALA A 164 7.35 1.70 -7.16
C ALA A 164 8.51 2.70 -7.03
N LYS A 165 8.40 3.70 -6.14
CA LYS A 165 9.43 4.72 -5.97
C LYS A 165 10.50 4.37 -4.93
N MET A 166 10.13 3.64 -3.87
CA MET A 166 11.04 3.24 -2.80
C MET A 166 11.52 1.79 -2.91
N GLY A 167 10.86 0.97 -3.74
CA GLY A 167 11.17 -0.45 -3.86
C GLY A 167 12.51 -0.75 -4.52
N ALA A 168 13.02 0.11 -5.41
CA ALA A 168 14.32 -0.07 -6.06
C ALA A 168 15.29 1.08 -5.70
N GLY A 169 16.56 0.75 -5.47
CA GLY A 169 17.63 1.73 -5.28
C GLY A 169 17.61 2.52 -3.97
N THR A 170 16.60 2.34 -3.10
CA THR A 170 16.54 3.03 -1.81
C THR A 170 17.53 2.42 -0.83
N ASN A 171 18.54 3.17 -0.45
CA ASN A 171 19.62 2.75 0.43
C ASN A 171 19.67 3.69 1.64
N VAL A 172 18.82 3.42 2.64
CA VAL A 172 18.59 4.27 3.82
C VAL A 172 18.55 3.50 5.14
N GLN A 173 19.06 2.26 5.12
CA GLN A 173 18.89 1.33 6.23
C GLN A 173 19.66 1.68 7.51
N ASP A 174 20.65 2.54 7.46
CA ASP A 174 21.63 2.75 8.54
C ASP A 174 21.01 2.91 9.93
N ARG A 175 19.99 3.74 10.05
CA ARG A 175 19.25 4.05 11.30
C ARG A 175 17.81 3.54 11.30
N LEU A 176 17.45 2.69 10.35
CA LEU A 176 16.07 2.29 10.11
C LEU A 176 15.61 1.29 11.18
N VAL A 177 14.66 1.70 12.04
CA VAL A 177 14.14 0.88 13.13
C VAL A 177 12.78 0.27 12.82
N ALA A 178 11.93 0.96 12.06
CA ALA A 178 10.60 0.48 11.74
C ALA A 178 10.25 0.70 10.26
N LEU A 179 9.49 -0.24 9.73
CA LEU A 179 8.87 -0.21 8.42
C LEU A 179 7.37 -0.41 8.60
N HIS A 180 6.58 0.46 8.01
CA HIS A 180 5.13 0.45 8.07
C HIS A 180 4.55 0.13 6.71
N ASP A 181 3.91 -1.03 6.57
CA ASP A 181 3.10 -1.40 5.42
C ASP A 181 1.66 -0.92 5.67
N LEU A 182 1.35 0.31 5.23
CA LEU A 182 0.05 0.93 5.47
C LEU A 182 -1.04 0.34 4.56
N ASP A 183 -0.67 -0.10 3.37
CA ASP A 183 -1.52 -0.82 2.44
C ASP A 183 -0.91 -2.16 2.00
N CYS A 184 -1.76 -3.06 1.55
CA CYS A 184 -1.34 -4.35 1.01
C CYS A 184 -1.02 -4.21 -0.48
N PRO A 185 0.18 -4.56 -0.94
CA PRO A 185 0.49 -4.65 -2.36
C PRO A 185 -0.19 -5.87 -2.99
N TRP A 186 -0.34 -5.87 -4.32
CA TRP A 186 -0.94 -7.00 -5.05
C TRP A 186 -0.05 -8.24 -5.10
N ARG A 187 1.26 -8.08 -4.96
CA ARG A 187 2.24 -9.13 -5.19
C ARG A 187 3.04 -9.45 -3.92
N PRO A 188 3.21 -10.73 -3.57
CA PRO A 188 4.08 -11.14 -2.46
C PRO A 188 5.51 -10.62 -2.59
N ARG A 189 6.04 -10.53 -3.82
CA ARG A 189 7.37 -10.01 -4.12
C ARG A 189 7.56 -8.58 -3.58
N ASP A 190 6.52 -7.76 -3.65
CA ASP A 190 6.61 -6.36 -3.22
C ASP A 190 6.77 -6.26 -1.70
N LEU A 191 6.10 -7.14 -0.93
CA LEU A 191 6.32 -7.25 0.52
C LEU A 191 7.76 -7.68 0.85
N THR A 192 8.28 -8.66 0.12
CA THR A 192 9.68 -9.09 0.27
C THR A 192 10.64 -7.95 -0.08
N GLN A 193 10.34 -7.18 -1.12
CA GLN A 193 11.14 -6.04 -1.54
C GLN A 193 11.08 -4.90 -0.50
N ARG A 194 9.91 -4.58 0.05
CA ARG A 194 9.74 -3.60 1.14
C ARG A 194 10.54 -4.05 2.36
N LYS A 195 10.35 -5.28 2.83
CA LYS A 195 11.05 -5.88 3.97
C LYS A 195 12.57 -5.85 3.79
N GLY A 196 13.06 -6.16 2.59
CA GLY A 196 14.49 -6.09 2.24
C GLY A 196 15.09 -4.67 2.29
N ARG A 197 14.30 -3.61 2.57
CA ARG A 197 14.84 -2.27 2.84
C ARG A 197 15.29 -2.10 4.26
N ILE A 198 14.64 -2.75 5.20
CA ILE A 198 14.97 -2.69 6.62
C ILE A 198 15.89 -3.84 7.05
N GLU A 199 15.62 -5.06 6.60
CA GLU A 199 16.46 -6.24 6.83
C GLU A 199 17.63 -6.27 5.84
N ARG A 200 18.54 -5.32 5.99
CA ARG A 200 19.67 -5.16 5.07
C ARG A 200 20.97 -4.99 5.82
N GLN A 201 22.05 -5.54 5.27
CA GLN A 201 23.38 -5.32 5.79
C GLN A 201 23.70 -3.82 5.85
N GLY A 202 24.28 -3.37 6.97
CA GLY A 202 24.58 -1.96 7.23
C GLY A 202 23.55 -1.28 8.12
N ASN A 203 22.43 -1.93 8.46
CA ASN A 203 21.55 -1.43 9.51
C ASN A 203 22.23 -1.56 10.88
N GLN A 204 22.29 -0.46 11.62
CA GLN A 204 22.93 -0.40 12.94
C GLN A 204 22.05 -0.98 14.05
N ASN A 205 20.75 -1.13 13.79
CA ASN A 205 19.82 -1.68 14.75
C ASN A 205 19.86 -3.21 14.75
N LYS A 206 20.03 -3.82 15.92
CA LYS A 206 19.98 -5.28 16.10
C LYS A 206 18.56 -5.83 15.96
N LEU A 207 17.57 -5.03 16.32
CA LEU A 207 16.16 -5.35 16.22
C LEU A 207 15.48 -4.30 15.35
N VAL A 208 14.68 -4.77 14.40
CA VAL A 208 13.88 -3.93 13.51
C VAL A 208 12.44 -4.42 13.51
N HIS A 209 11.51 -3.51 13.28
CA HIS A 209 10.09 -3.77 13.35
C HIS A 209 9.45 -3.62 11.96
N VAL A 210 8.61 -4.59 11.58
CA VAL A 210 7.77 -4.51 10.39
C VAL A 210 6.32 -4.50 10.84
N CYS A 211 5.69 -3.35 10.74
CA CYS A 211 4.31 -3.12 11.14
C CYS A 211 3.39 -3.23 9.92
N ARG A 212 2.42 -4.11 9.96
CA ARG A 212 1.38 -4.26 8.92
C ARG A 212 0.04 -3.87 9.49
N TYR A 213 -0.69 -3.05 8.74
CA TYR A 213 -1.97 -2.52 9.17
C TYR A 213 -3.09 -3.12 8.33
N VAL A 214 -4.08 -3.68 9.01
CA VAL A 214 -5.21 -4.39 8.39
C VAL A 214 -6.51 -3.87 8.96
N THR A 215 -7.46 -3.54 8.09
CA THR A 215 -8.83 -3.22 8.50
C THR A 215 -9.67 -4.48 8.42
N GLU A 216 -10.04 -5.03 9.59
CA GLU A 216 -10.81 -6.26 9.70
C GLU A 216 -12.21 -6.13 9.05
N GLY A 217 -12.72 -7.25 8.53
CA GLY A 217 -14.05 -7.29 7.90
C GLY A 217 -14.15 -6.54 6.58
N THR A 218 -13.03 -6.19 5.95
CA THR A 218 -12.99 -5.46 4.68
C THR A 218 -12.21 -6.23 3.60
N PHE A 219 -12.27 -5.73 2.37
CA PHE A 219 -11.45 -6.24 1.27
C PHE A 219 -9.94 -6.20 1.58
N ASP A 220 -9.50 -5.30 2.44
CA ASP A 220 -8.10 -5.20 2.87
C ASP A 220 -7.64 -6.48 3.59
N ALA A 221 -8.45 -7.01 4.52
CA ALA A 221 -8.16 -8.25 5.23
C ALA A 221 -8.08 -9.45 4.26
N TYR A 222 -9.00 -9.53 3.31
CA TYR A 222 -8.97 -10.56 2.26
C TYR A 222 -7.70 -10.47 1.40
N LEU A 223 -7.31 -9.27 1.00
CA LEU A 223 -6.11 -9.06 0.17
C LEU A 223 -4.84 -9.49 0.93
N TRP A 224 -4.69 -9.09 2.19
CA TRP A 224 -3.59 -9.53 3.04
C TRP A 224 -3.49 -11.04 3.16
N GLN A 225 -4.62 -11.72 3.41
CA GLN A 225 -4.68 -13.18 3.49
C GLN A 225 -4.30 -13.85 2.16
N THR A 226 -4.79 -13.32 1.05
CA THR A 226 -4.48 -13.82 -0.29
C THR A 226 -3.00 -13.71 -0.61
N VAL A 227 -2.39 -12.55 -0.34
CA VAL A 227 -0.96 -12.32 -0.60
C VAL A 227 -0.09 -13.20 0.30
N GLU A 228 -0.48 -13.40 1.57
CA GLU A 228 0.22 -14.29 2.49
C GLU A 228 0.16 -15.76 2.03
N ASN A 229 -0.99 -16.24 1.59
CA ASN A 229 -1.15 -17.59 1.06
C ASN A 229 -0.28 -17.81 -0.19
N LYS A 230 -0.28 -16.85 -1.12
CA LYS A 230 0.61 -16.88 -2.30
C LYS A 230 2.09 -16.92 -1.89
N GLN A 231 2.49 -16.18 -0.87
CA GLN A 231 3.87 -16.21 -0.39
C GLN A 231 4.25 -17.54 0.26
N LYS A 232 3.36 -18.13 1.04
CA LYS A 232 3.56 -19.48 1.62
C LYS A 232 3.75 -20.53 0.53
N PHE A 233 2.91 -20.50 -0.51
CA PHE A 233 3.00 -21.41 -1.65
C PHE A 233 4.33 -21.26 -2.40
N ILE A 234 4.74 -20.04 -2.74
CA ILE A 234 6.03 -19.77 -3.39
C ILE A 234 7.18 -20.30 -2.53
N SER A 235 7.15 -20.06 -1.22
CA SER A 235 8.19 -20.56 -0.30
C SER A 235 8.25 -22.07 -0.24
N GLN A 236 7.14 -22.78 -0.29
CA GLN A 236 7.09 -24.24 -0.33
C GLN A 236 7.74 -24.80 -1.59
N ILE A 237 7.43 -24.22 -2.75
CA ILE A 237 8.06 -24.62 -4.03
C ILE A 237 9.56 -24.37 -4.01
N MET A 238 9.99 -23.20 -3.56
CA MET A 238 11.41 -22.81 -3.60
C MET A 238 12.28 -23.58 -2.59
N THR A 239 11.73 -24.02 -1.46
CA THR A 239 12.51 -24.70 -0.43
C THR A 239 12.57 -26.22 -0.60
N SER A 240 11.85 -26.80 -1.56
CA SER A 240 11.85 -28.25 -1.92
C SER A 240 11.62 -29.22 -0.74
N LYS A 241 11.20 -28.74 0.42
CA LYS A 241 11.07 -29.55 1.64
C LYS A 241 9.89 -30.50 1.65
N SER A 242 8.97 -30.38 0.72
CA SER A 242 7.93 -31.35 0.38
C SER A 242 7.33 -30.95 -0.97
N PRO A 243 7.57 -31.69 -2.04
CA PRO A 243 6.83 -31.51 -3.27
C PRO A 243 5.40 -31.97 -3.02
N VAL A 244 4.54 -31.09 -2.61
CA VAL A 244 3.10 -31.34 -2.58
C VAL A 244 2.68 -31.45 -4.04
N ARG A 245 2.33 -32.67 -4.47
CA ARG A 245 1.91 -32.96 -5.85
C ARG A 245 0.57 -32.31 -6.22
N SER A 246 -0.16 -31.83 -5.23
CA SER A 246 -1.39 -31.04 -5.41
C SER A 246 -1.40 -29.96 -4.34
N CYS A 247 -1.27 -28.72 -4.76
CA CYS A 247 -1.67 -27.58 -3.97
C CYS A 247 -3.07 -27.22 -4.45
N GLU A 248 -3.99 -26.94 -3.53
CA GLU A 248 -5.22 -26.25 -3.90
C GLU A 248 -4.81 -24.97 -4.63
N ASP A 249 -5.33 -24.81 -5.85
CA ASP A 249 -5.03 -23.66 -6.66
C ASP A 249 -5.43 -22.41 -5.84
N VAL A 250 -4.48 -21.53 -5.57
CA VAL A 250 -4.75 -20.31 -4.79
C VAL A 250 -5.79 -19.46 -5.50
N ASP A 251 -5.93 -19.65 -6.81
CA ASP A 251 -6.98 -19.01 -7.63
C ASP A 251 -8.33 -19.75 -7.51
N ALA A 252 -8.35 -21.03 -7.07
CA ALA A 252 -9.61 -21.75 -6.80
C ALA A 252 -10.34 -21.28 -5.53
N THR A 253 -9.62 -20.58 -4.64
CA THR A 253 -10.20 -19.89 -3.48
C THR A 253 -10.48 -18.40 -3.75
N ALA A 254 -10.39 -17.97 -5.02
CA ALA A 254 -10.76 -16.62 -5.38
C ALA A 254 -12.24 -16.37 -5.06
N LEU A 255 -12.49 -15.31 -4.29
CA LEU A 255 -13.85 -14.91 -3.97
C LEU A 255 -14.63 -14.60 -5.25
N SER A 256 -15.88 -15.01 -5.29
CA SER A 256 -16.81 -14.62 -6.33
C SER A 256 -17.00 -13.09 -6.31
N PHE A 257 -17.48 -12.54 -7.43
CA PHE A 257 -17.83 -11.12 -7.52
C PHE A 257 -18.79 -10.67 -6.39
N ALA A 258 -19.75 -11.53 -6.04
CA ALA A 258 -20.70 -11.29 -4.95
C ALA A 258 -20.01 -11.19 -3.59
N GLU A 259 -19.06 -12.08 -3.32
CA GLU A 259 -18.30 -12.09 -2.07
C GLU A 259 -17.40 -10.89 -1.92
N ILE A 260 -16.73 -10.48 -3.01
CA ILE A 260 -15.90 -9.27 -3.03
C ILE A 260 -16.77 -8.04 -2.78
N LYS A 261 -17.92 -7.94 -3.43
CA LYS A 261 -18.85 -6.81 -3.24
C LYS A 261 -19.41 -6.76 -1.81
N ALA A 262 -19.73 -7.91 -1.21
CA ALA A 262 -20.16 -8.00 0.17
C ALA A 262 -19.08 -7.55 1.16
N LEU A 263 -17.85 -7.98 0.96
CA LEU A 263 -16.69 -7.55 1.76
C LEU A 263 -16.42 -6.06 1.63
N CYS A 264 -16.46 -5.53 0.40
CA CYS A 264 -16.21 -4.09 0.16
C CYS A 264 -17.30 -3.22 0.78
N ALA A 265 -18.55 -3.69 0.81
CA ALA A 265 -19.67 -2.97 1.38
C ALA A 265 -19.84 -3.20 2.90
N GLY A 266 -19.10 -4.15 3.48
CA GLY A 266 -19.23 -4.53 4.89
C GLY A 266 -20.59 -5.16 5.25
N ASP A 267 -21.39 -5.59 4.24
CA ASP A 267 -22.71 -6.16 4.45
C ASP A 267 -22.83 -7.58 3.85
N PRO A 268 -22.80 -8.63 4.69
CA PRO A 268 -22.88 -10.01 4.23
C PRO A 268 -24.22 -10.35 3.52
N ARG A 269 -25.29 -9.58 3.76
CA ARG A 269 -26.59 -9.79 3.10
C ARG A 269 -26.55 -9.49 1.60
N ILE A 270 -25.54 -8.76 1.13
CA ILE A 270 -25.35 -8.54 -0.31
C ILE A 270 -25.03 -9.85 -1.03
N LYS A 271 -24.23 -10.73 -0.39
CA LYS A 271 -23.94 -12.07 -0.94
C LYS A 271 -25.22 -12.89 -1.06
N GLU A 272 -26.00 -12.98 0.02
CA GLU A 272 -27.26 -13.72 0.03
C GLU A 272 -28.24 -13.23 -1.04
N ARG A 273 -28.37 -11.90 -1.21
CA ARG A 273 -29.22 -11.33 -2.27
C ARG A 273 -28.73 -11.67 -3.68
N MET A 274 -27.43 -11.63 -3.90
CA MET A 274 -26.88 -11.90 -5.23
C MET A 274 -26.93 -13.40 -5.56
N ASP A 275 -26.82 -14.27 -4.56
CA ASP A 275 -26.96 -15.72 -4.74
C ASP A 275 -28.44 -16.11 -5.04
N LEU A 276 -29.41 -15.42 -4.41
CA LEU A 276 -30.83 -15.58 -4.70
C LEU A 276 -31.27 -15.05 -6.08
N ASP A 277 -30.58 -14.05 -6.63
CA ASP A 277 -30.86 -13.52 -7.98
C ASP A 277 -30.31 -14.43 -9.09
N ILE A 278 -29.56 -15.49 -8.76
CA ILE A 278 -28.94 -16.43 -9.71
C ILE A 278 -29.77 -17.73 -9.82
N GLU A 279 -30.60 -18.06 -8.84
CA GLU A 279 -31.59 -19.17 -8.91
C GLU A 279 -32.86 -18.76 -9.68
#